data_d667a8957eed2017b7edf7fac6ebfa44
#
_entry.id   d667a8957eed2017b7edf7fac6ebfa44
#
_cell.length_a   1.000
_cell.length_b   1.000
_cell.length_c   1.000
_cell.angle_alpha   90.00
_cell.angle_beta   90.00
_cell.angle_gamma   90.00
#
_symmetry.space_group_name_H-M   'P 1'
#
loop_
_entity.id
_entity.type
_entity.pdbx_description
1 polymer ?
#
loop_
_entity_poly.entity_id
_entity_poly.type
_entity_poly.pdbx_seq_one_letter_code
_entity_poly.pdbx_strand_id
1 'polypeptide(L)'
;EKLLSLIDGERADSALYAHLAARMKGRAQAMLRAIAQQEACHAKKLAAVYFLNTGKKACPGRPERPCVTCINETLRQQYTAEHAAHEAYAALAENAGTHRCMLLRMAQEECEHAQLILCILQNCL
;
A
#
# COMPACT_ATOMS: atom_id res chain seq x y z
N GLU A 1 -3.68 18.17 -1.68
CA GLU A 1 -3.67 17.51 -2.97
C GLU A 1 -3.77 15.98 -2.81
N LYS A 2 -4.61 15.37 -3.62
CA LYS A 2 -4.98 13.97 -3.46
C LYS A 2 -3.78 13.01 -3.70
N LEU A 3 -2.94 13.30 -4.69
CA LEU A 3 -1.78 12.46 -4.97
C LEU A 3 -0.78 12.48 -3.82
N LEU A 4 -0.55 13.65 -3.21
CA LEU A 4 0.36 13.74 -2.06
C LEU A 4 -0.15 12.92 -0.88
N SER A 5 -1.45 12.95 -0.63
CA SER A 5 -2.08 12.15 0.42
C SER A 5 -1.92 10.66 0.15
N LEU A 6 -2.09 10.22 -1.10
CA LEU A 6 -1.91 8.82 -1.48
C LEU A 6 -0.45 8.37 -1.32
N ILE A 7 0.51 9.23 -1.70
CA ILE A 7 1.93 8.95 -1.53
C ILE A 7 2.26 8.74 -0.05
N ASP A 8 1.76 9.61 0.81
CA ASP A 8 1.98 9.49 2.26
C ASP A 8 1.35 8.20 2.80
N GLY A 9 0.16 7.85 2.33
CA GLY A 9 -0.52 6.61 2.71
C GLY A 9 0.26 5.37 2.32
N GLU A 10 0.77 5.33 1.08
CA GLU A 10 1.56 4.19 0.60
C GLU A 10 2.85 4.03 1.40
N ARG A 11 3.50 5.14 1.73
CA ARG A 11 4.72 5.11 2.54
C ARG A 11 4.45 4.64 3.96
N ALA A 12 3.34 5.08 4.56
CA ALA A 12 2.93 4.63 5.88
C ALA A 12 2.62 3.13 5.88
N ASP A 13 1.92 2.65 4.84
CA ASP A 13 1.60 1.23 4.71
C ASP A 13 2.85 0.39 4.52
N SER A 14 3.80 0.85 3.69
CA SER A 14 5.07 0.15 3.51
C SER A 14 5.80 -0.03 4.85
N ALA A 15 5.87 1.05 5.65
CA ALA A 15 6.51 0.99 6.97
C ALA A 15 5.76 0.04 7.92
N LEU A 16 4.43 0.06 7.88
CA LEU A 16 3.61 -0.82 8.71
C LEU A 16 3.83 -2.30 8.36
N TYR A 17 3.78 -2.65 7.09
CA TYR A 17 3.99 -4.04 6.66
C TYR A 17 5.41 -4.52 6.95
N ALA A 18 6.41 -3.66 6.80
CA ALA A 18 7.79 -4.00 7.17
C ALA A 18 7.90 -4.28 8.68
N HIS A 19 7.22 -3.47 9.48
CA HIS A 19 7.17 -3.67 10.94
C HIS A 19 6.50 -4.99 11.32
N LEU A 20 5.36 -5.30 10.69
CA LEU A 20 4.66 -6.56 10.92
C LEU A 20 5.52 -7.75 10.49
N ALA A 21 6.19 -7.65 9.35
CA ALA A 21 7.07 -8.70 8.85
C ALA A 21 8.19 -9.01 9.83
N ALA A 22 8.77 -7.98 10.46
CA ALA A 22 9.85 -8.16 11.43
C ALA A 22 9.40 -8.93 12.67
N ARG A 23 8.10 -8.95 12.94
CA ARG A 23 7.52 -9.64 14.10
C ARG A 23 6.96 -11.01 13.76
N MET A 24 7.10 -11.46 12.51
CA MET A 24 6.60 -12.75 12.06
C MET A 24 7.73 -13.56 11.42
N LYS A 25 7.47 -14.82 11.14
CA LYS A 25 8.46 -15.74 10.58
C LYS A 25 7.87 -16.50 9.40
N GLY A 26 8.75 -17.14 8.64
CA GLY A 26 8.36 -18.06 7.58
C GLY A 26 7.57 -17.40 6.46
N ARG A 27 6.51 -18.07 6.05
CA ARG A 27 5.70 -17.65 4.91
C ARG A 27 5.01 -16.31 5.13
N ALA A 28 4.48 -16.09 6.35
CA ALA A 28 3.82 -14.83 6.69
C ALA A 28 4.79 -13.66 6.59
N GLN A 29 6.01 -13.82 7.08
CA GLN A 29 7.04 -12.79 6.97
C GLN A 29 7.35 -12.46 5.52
N ALA A 30 7.53 -13.48 4.67
CA ALA A 30 7.82 -13.29 3.26
C ALA A 30 6.69 -12.55 2.54
N MET A 31 5.44 -12.91 2.82
CA MET A 31 4.27 -12.24 2.25
C MET A 31 4.21 -10.76 2.65
N LEU A 32 4.41 -10.46 3.93
CA LEU A 32 4.35 -9.10 4.44
C LEU A 32 5.49 -8.24 3.88
N ARG A 33 6.69 -8.81 3.72
CA ARG A 33 7.80 -8.10 3.09
C ARG A 33 7.50 -7.77 1.62
N ALA A 34 6.87 -8.69 0.90
CA ALA A 34 6.50 -8.47 -0.49
C ALA A 34 5.48 -7.34 -0.60
N ILE A 35 4.49 -7.30 0.29
CA ILE A 35 3.51 -6.21 0.33
C ILE A 35 4.22 -4.88 0.62
N ALA A 36 5.10 -4.85 1.62
CA ALA A 36 5.83 -3.63 1.98
C ALA A 36 6.62 -3.06 0.80
N GLN A 37 7.32 -3.92 0.05
CA GLN A 37 8.09 -3.50 -1.12
C GLN A 37 7.19 -2.96 -2.22
N GLN A 38 6.05 -3.58 -2.45
CA GLN A 38 5.11 -3.14 -3.47
C GLN A 38 4.45 -1.82 -3.11
N GLU A 39 4.12 -1.60 -1.84
CA GLU A 39 3.60 -0.31 -1.39
C GLU A 39 4.62 0.81 -1.57
N ALA A 40 5.90 0.55 -1.29
CA ALA A 40 6.97 1.51 -1.55
C ALA A 40 7.08 1.82 -3.05
N CYS A 41 6.91 0.82 -3.90
CA CYS A 41 6.91 0.99 -5.36
C CYS A 41 5.71 1.85 -5.81
N HIS A 42 4.53 1.62 -5.23
CA HIS A 42 3.35 2.45 -5.51
C HIS A 42 3.61 3.92 -5.17
N ALA A 43 4.24 4.19 -4.04
CA ALA A 43 4.58 5.56 -3.64
C ALA A 43 5.47 6.23 -4.69
N LYS A 44 6.46 5.51 -5.22
CA LYS A 44 7.36 6.04 -6.26
C LYS A 44 6.62 6.31 -7.56
N LYS A 45 5.71 5.42 -7.95
CA LYS A 45 4.90 5.61 -9.17
C LYS A 45 4.00 6.84 -9.05
N LEU A 46 3.35 7.00 -7.90
CA LEU A 46 2.50 8.17 -7.66
C LEU A 46 3.32 9.46 -7.62
N ALA A 47 4.52 9.43 -7.05
CA ALA A 47 5.41 10.58 -7.03
C ALA A 47 5.83 10.98 -8.45
N ALA A 48 6.06 10.01 -9.34
CA ALA A 48 6.36 10.29 -10.74
C ALA A 48 5.19 10.95 -11.45
N VAL A 49 3.96 10.48 -11.22
CA VAL A 49 2.75 11.10 -11.77
C VAL A 49 2.62 12.52 -11.26
N TYR A 50 2.84 12.73 -9.97
CA TYR A 50 2.77 14.06 -9.38
C TYR A 50 3.76 15.02 -10.06
N PHE A 51 5.00 14.56 -10.26
CA PHE A 51 6.01 15.37 -10.94
C PHE A 51 5.62 15.71 -12.38
N LEU A 52 5.10 14.72 -13.12
CA LEU A 52 4.67 14.94 -14.50
C LEU A 52 3.51 15.95 -14.58
N ASN A 53 2.61 15.91 -13.59
CA ASN A 53 1.44 16.80 -13.59
C ASN A 53 1.75 18.20 -13.11
N THR A 54 2.71 18.39 -12.20
CA THR A 54 2.93 19.67 -11.51
C THR A 54 4.31 20.28 -11.76
N GLY A 55 5.27 19.51 -12.25
CA GLY A 55 6.66 19.94 -12.35
C GLY A 55 7.38 20.03 -11.01
N LYS A 56 6.72 19.59 -9.94
CA LYS A 56 7.28 19.64 -8.58
C LYS A 56 7.55 18.22 -8.06
N LYS A 57 8.64 18.07 -7.34
CA LYS A 57 8.91 16.79 -6.67
C LYS A 57 8.08 16.67 -5.40
N ALA A 58 7.49 15.50 -5.21
CA ALA A 58 6.87 15.19 -3.94
C ALA A 58 7.98 15.06 -2.89
N CYS A 59 7.83 15.76 -1.76
CA CYS A 59 8.76 15.72 -0.65
C CYS A 59 8.02 15.20 0.58
N PRO A 60 7.67 13.91 0.61
CA PRO A 60 6.93 13.37 1.73
C PRO A 60 7.81 13.34 2.98
N GLY A 61 7.19 13.58 4.13
CA GLY A 61 7.88 13.45 5.40
C GLY A 61 8.21 11.99 5.69
N ARG A 62 9.00 11.77 6.76
CA ARG A 62 9.27 10.43 7.23
C ARG A 62 7.97 9.86 7.82
N PRO A 63 7.56 8.63 7.46
CA PRO A 63 6.38 8.01 8.07
C PRO A 63 6.54 7.88 9.57
N GLU A 64 5.44 8.02 10.30
CA GLU A 64 5.45 7.77 11.73
C GLU A 64 5.85 6.32 12.01
N ARG A 65 6.52 6.10 13.14
CA ARG A 65 6.91 4.77 13.55
C ARG A 65 5.66 3.96 13.87
N PRO A 66 5.46 2.77 13.24
CA PRO A 66 4.26 1.98 13.54
C PRO A 66 4.22 1.55 15.00
N CYS A 67 3.01 1.60 15.57
CA CYS A 67 2.75 1.13 16.93
C CYS A 67 1.67 0.07 16.86
N VAL A 68 2.07 -1.21 16.96
CA VAL A 68 1.16 -2.34 16.82
C VAL A 68 1.09 -3.10 18.15
N THR A 69 -0.08 -3.10 18.76
CA THR A 69 -0.34 -3.84 20.00
C THR A 69 -0.86 -5.23 19.73
N CYS A 70 -1.71 -5.40 18.71
CA CYS A 70 -2.28 -6.68 18.34
C CYS A 70 -2.14 -6.90 16.84
N ILE A 71 -1.30 -7.86 16.45
CA ILE A 71 -1.02 -8.15 15.05
C ILE A 71 -2.29 -8.54 14.29
N ASN A 72 -3.11 -9.42 14.88
CA ASN A 72 -4.33 -9.90 14.24
C ASN A 72 -5.30 -8.77 13.95
N GLU A 73 -5.47 -7.87 14.90
CA GLU A 73 -6.37 -6.73 14.71
C GLU A 73 -5.84 -5.77 13.65
N THR A 74 -4.53 -5.53 13.64
CA THR A 74 -3.91 -4.69 12.62
C THR A 74 -4.08 -5.31 11.23
N LEU A 75 -3.86 -6.61 11.07
CA LEU A 75 -4.07 -7.30 9.80
C LEU A 75 -5.53 -7.23 9.35
N ARG A 76 -6.46 -7.37 10.29
CA ARG A 76 -7.88 -7.23 9.99
C ARG A 76 -8.21 -5.84 9.45
N GLN A 77 -7.67 -4.80 10.07
CA GLN A 77 -7.84 -3.41 9.62
C GLN A 77 -7.22 -3.21 8.24
N GLN A 78 -6.04 -3.77 8.00
CA GLN A 78 -5.35 -3.64 6.71
C GLN A 78 -6.09 -4.38 5.60
N TYR A 79 -6.75 -5.49 5.90
CA TYR A 79 -7.59 -6.18 4.91
C TYR A 79 -8.65 -5.21 4.36
N THR A 80 -9.35 -4.52 5.24
CA THR A 80 -10.35 -3.52 4.85
C THR A 80 -9.72 -2.34 4.11
N ALA A 81 -8.55 -1.87 4.59
CA ALA A 81 -7.84 -0.76 3.97
C ALA A 81 -7.39 -1.09 2.55
N GLU A 82 -6.93 -2.32 2.29
CA GLU A 82 -6.52 -2.76 0.96
C GLU A 82 -7.71 -2.77 -0.02
N HIS A 83 -8.88 -3.22 0.43
CA HIS A 83 -10.09 -3.14 -0.39
C HIS A 83 -10.48 -1.71 -0.72
N ALA A 84 -10.39 -0.82 0.26
CA ALA A 84 -10.67 0.61 0.04
C ALA A 84 -9.69 1.23 -0.94
N ALA A 85 -8.40 0.85 -0.86
CA ALA A 85 -7.37 1.34 -1.77
C ALA A 85 -7.62 0.82 -3.20
N HIS A 86 -8.03 -0.43 -3.35
CA HIS A 86 -8.41 -0.98 -4.65
C HIS A 86 -9.49 -0.12 -5.31
N GLU A 87 -10.55 0.19 -4.57
CA GLU A 87 -11.65 1.01 -5.10
C GLU A 87 -11.18 2.43 -5.41
N ALA A 88 -10.35 3.01 -4.56
CA ALA A 88 -9.84 4.36 -4.76
C ALA A 88 -9.00 4.48 -6.02
N TYR A 89 -8.09 3.52 -6.27
CA TYR A 89 -7.25 3.55 -7.47
C TYR A 89 -8.06 3.27 -8.72
N ALA A 90 -9.04 2.37 -8.65
CA ALA A 90 -9.94 2.09 -9.78
C ALA A 90 -10.73 3.35 -10.17
N ALA A 91 -11.26 4.07 -9.18
CA ALA A 91 -11.98 5.31 -9.42
C ALA A 91 -11.08 6.40 -10.00
N LEU A 92 -9.86 6.54 -9.45
CA LEU A 92 -8.89 7.52 -9.94
C LEU A 92 -8.49 7.25 -11.39
N ALA A 93 -8.42 5.98 -11.79
CA ALA A 93 -8.05 5.57 -13.13
C ALA A 93 -9.05 6.04 -14.19
N GLU A 94 -10.31 6.23 -13.84
CA GLU A 94 -11.37 6.62 -14.79
C GLU A 94 -11.04 7.94 -15.49
N ASN A 95 -10.34 8.86 -14.83
CA ASN A 95 -10.03 10.18 -15.35
C ASN A 95 -8.52 10.44 -15.49
N ALA A 96 -7.73 9.38 -15.52
CA ALA A 96 -6.27 9.49 -15.42
C ALA A 96 -5.55 9.56 -16.77
N GLY A 97 -6.27 9.46 -17.89
CA GLY A 97 -5.66 9.54 -19.23
C GLY A 97 -4.56 8.50 -19.42
N THR A 98 -3.34 8.97 -19.68
CA THR A 98 -2.19 8.09 -19.95
C THR A 98 -1.78 7.25 -18.75
N HIS A 99 -2.19 7.63 -17.54
CA HIS A 99 -1.85 6.88 -16.31
C HIS A 99 -2.89 5.83 -15.93
N ARG A 100 -3.93 5.67 -16.73
CA ARG A 100 -5.03 4.75 -16.45
C ARG A 100 -4.55 3.32 -16.23
N CYS A 101 -3.74 2.80 -17.14
CA CYS A 101 -3.28 1.40 -17.04
C CYS A 101 -2.46 1.15 -15.78
N MET A 102 -1.59 2.10 -15.43
CA MET A 102 -0.78 2.01 -14.22
C MET A 102 -1.65 1.99 -12.97
N LEU A 103 -2.64 2.86 -12.90
CA LEU A 103 -3.53 2.95 -11.74
C LEU A 103 -4.43 1.72 -11.62
N LEU A 104 -4.91 1.17 -12.74
CA LEU A 104 -5.69 -0.07 -12.72
C LEU A 104 -4.84 -1.24 -12.24
N ARG A 105 -3.56 -1.29 -12.63
CA ARG A 105 -2.65 -2.31 -12.14
C ARG A 105 -2.41 -2.17 -10.64
N MET A 106 -2.23 -0.94 -10.16
CA MET A 106 -2.10 -0.69 -8.72
C MET A 106 -3.36 -1.14 -7.97
N ALA A 107 -4.54 -0.84 -8.52
CA ALA A 107 -5.81 -1.30 -7.94
C ALA A 107 -5.85 -2.82 -7.82
N GLN A 108 -5.41 -3.54 -8.86
CA GLN A 108 -5.34 -4.99 -8.84
C GLN A 108 -4.36 -5.50 -7.79
N GLU A 109 -3.20 -4.85 -7.67
CA GLU A 109 -2.20 -5.23 -6.68
C GLU A 109 -2.70 -5.04 -5.25
N GLU A 110 -3.48 -3.97 -5.00
CA GLU A 110 -4.10 -3.77 -3.68
C GLU A 110 -5.09 -4.90 -3.35
N CYS A 111 -5.84 -5.36 -4.35
CA CYS A 111 -6.74 -6.50 -4.19
C CYS A 111 -5.95 -7.79 -3.87
N GLU A 112 -4.82 -7.99 -4.52
CA GLU A 112 -3.93 -9.12 -4.25
C GLU A 112 -3.35 -9.06 -2.85
N HIS A 113 -3.01 -7.87 -2.35
CA HIS A 113 -2.56 -7.68 -0.97
C HIS A 113 -3.64 -8.15 0.02
N ALA A 114 -4.89 -7.80 -0.23
CA ALA A 114 -5.99 -8.26 0.61
C ALA A 114 -6.06 -9.78 0.65
N GLN A 115 -5.86 -10.44 -0.49
CA GLN A 115 -5.86 -11.91 -0.55
C GLN A 115 -4.70 -12.52 0.25
N LEU A 116 -3.51 -11.91 0.18
CA LEU A 116 -2.37 -12.35 0.98
C LEU A 116 -2.64 -12.20 2.48
N ILE A 117 -3.22 -11.07 2.88
CA ILE A 117 -3.58 -10.84 4.28
C ILE A 117 -4.59 -11.90 4.75
N LEU A 118 -5.60 -12.17 3.94
CA LEU A 118 -6.58 -13.21 4.25
C LEU A 118 -5.91 -14.57 4.44
N CYS A 119 -4.96 -14.90 3.55
CA CYS A 119 -4.18 -16.13 3.67
C CYS A 119 -3.43 -16.20 4.98
N ILE A 120 -2.79 -15.11 5.40
CA ILE A 120 -2.07 -15.04 6.69
C ILE A 120 -3.05 -15.25 7.84
N LEU A 121 -4.20 -14.59 7.81
CA LEU A 121 -5.21 -14.72 8.87
C LEU A 121 -5.77 -16.14 8.97
N GLN A 122 -5.88 -16.84 7.84
CA GLN A 122 -6.41 -18.21 7.83
C GLN A 122 -5.39 -19.26 8.26
N ASN A 123 -4.11 -19.08 7.91
CA ASN A 123 -3.14 -20.17 7.94
C ASN A 123 -1.91 -19.94 8.82
N CYS A 124 -1.62 -18.70 9.19
CA CYS A 124 -0.34 -18.34 9.82
C CYS A 124 -0.46 -17.76 11.23
N LEU A 125 -1.68 -17.64 11.72
CA LEU A 125 -1.93 -17.09 13.06
C LEU A 125 -2.37 -18.16 14.03
#